data_1cc144a023c234bf2fd4efb3159109fb
#
_entry.id   1cc144a023c234bf2fd4efb3159109fb
#
_cell.length_a   1.000
_cell.length_b   1.000
_cell.length_c   1.000
_cell.angle_alpha   90.00
_cell.angle_beta   90.00
_cell.angle_gamma   90.00
#
_symmetry.space_group_name_H-M   'P 1'
#
loop_
_entity.id
_entity.type
_entity.pdbx_description
1 polymer ?
#
loop_
_entity_poly.entity_id
_entity_poly.type
_entity_poly.pdbx_seq_one_letter_code
_entity_poly.pdbx_strand_id
1 'polypeptide(L)'
;SVENTSIPVNSIKPESYEIGEKKDFYVLNSVADLKSELKEATLKACNDVCNVWFVDDCKNVNFTDDSIFKNVAEKFKIIYKPEIEIMGDHKYSEKYGSYFIDPSQKINIIIYDIDYDSDPEQKGGIFGLFYGADMYTEEALNLNPNNQQKTNETQCIYLDSFFLSKDEKQVYSTLAHEFNHLLTFCNKTVSYGINPETWFKEMLSMITEDMLQNLLDIEDVSSPKGRLPYFCQYYNYGFLDSWNRKKVDDQLLDTLINYANTYAYGAYLVRNCGGFDFLKRLATSEYINQAAINDAISFCNDSNEDISNFESSIKFFPEIILDVYFNNWKHSSLNKTIIYEKNENVYFDAIELKYSDSNNTYRRPNIYRIDYQLDLGGQSFSIHHVENYESIIIEYNKNNN
;
A
#
# COMPACT_ATOMS: atom_id res chain seq x y z
N SER A 1 -25.21 38.17 6.15
CA SER A 1 -25.20 37.88 4.70
C SER A 1 -23.72 37.89 4.25
N VAL A 2 -23.16 36.71 4.06
CA VAL A 2 -21.83 36.51 3.45
C VAL A 2 -22.09 36.31 1.97
N GLU A 3 -21.65 37.25 1.17
CA GLU A 3 -21.74 37.18 -0.28
C GLU A 3 -20.93 36.01 -0.81
N ASN A 4 -21.58 35.06 -1.47
CA ASN A 4 -21.00 34.02 -2.28
C ASN A 4 -20.37 34.69 -3.53
N THR A 5 -19.11 34.99 -3.50
CA THR A 5 -18.35 35.26 -4.72
C THR A 5 -17.95 33.93 -5.34
N SER A 6 -18.75 33.46 -6.28
CA SER A 6 -18.38 32.38 -7.18
C SER A 6 -17.20 32.83 -8.03
N ILE A 7 -16.00 32.31 -7.78
CA ILE A 7 -14.86 32.43 -8.67
C ILE A 7 -15.21 31.66 -9.95
N PRO A 8 -15.09 32.26 -11.15
CA PRO A 8 -15.36 31.54 -12.37
C PRO A 8 -14.37 30.39 -12.51
N VAL A 9 -14.89 29.18 -12.64
CA VAL A 9 -14.11 28.00 -13.01
C VAL A 9 -13.57 28.24 -14.42
N ASN A 10 -12.38 28.82 -14.50
CA ASN A 10 -11.61 28.80 -15.73
C ASN A 10 -11.33 27.35 -16.06
N SER A 11 -11.83 26.88 -17.20
CA SER A 11 -11.46 25.59 -17.76
C SER A 11 -9.95 25.60 -18.01
N ILE A 12 -9.18 25.11 -17.05
CA ILE A 12 -7.75 24.90 -17.19
C ILE A 12 -7.59 23.88 -18.31
N LYS A 13 -6.97 24.26 -19.42
CA LYS A 13 -6.57 23.34 -20.46
C LYS A 13 -5.64 22.32 -19.79
N PRO A 14 -5.88 21.00 -19.93
CA PRO A 14 -4.93 20.03 -19.43
C PRO A 14 -3.57 20.35 -20.02
N GLU A 15 -2.56 20.52 -19.16
CA GLU A 15 -1.18 20.73 -19.59
C GLU A 15 -0.78 19.56 -20.50
N SER A 16 -0.54 19.82 -21.76
CA SER A 16 -0.02 18.85 -22.72
C SER A 16 1.46 19.08 -22.88
N TYR A 17 2.26 18.12 -22.46
CA TYR A 17 3.71 18.13 -22.61
C TYR A 17 4.14 17.30 -23.82
N GLU A 18 5.24 17.67 -24.44
CA GLU A 18 5.89 16.93 -25.55
C GLU A 18 7.06 16.10 -24.97
N ILE A 19 7.29 14.92 -25.56
CA ILE A 19 8.45 14.08 -25.20
C ILE A 19 9.75 14.86 -25.40
N GLY A 20 10.60 14.89 -24.39
CA GLY A 20 11.83 15.66 -24.34
C GLY A 20 11.69 17.04 -23.68
N GLU A 21 10.47 17.45 -23.36
CA GLU A 21 10.24 18.70 -22.63
C GLU A 21 10.80 18.60 -21.21
N LYS A 22 11.28 19.73 -20.67
CA LYS A 22 11.90 19.82 -19.36
C LYS A 22 11.02 20.61 -18.41
N LYS A 23 10.97 20.15 -17.17
CA LYS A 23 10.25 20.78 -16.06
C LYS A 23 11.01 20.59 -14.76
N ASP A 24 10.98 21.60 -13.90
CA ASP A 24 11.54 21.51 -12.54
C ASP A 24 10.52 20.90 -11.57
N PHE A 25 11.00 19.98 -10.73
CA PHE A 25 10.24 19.38 -9.64
C PHE A 25 11.04 19.43 -8.34
N TYR A 26 10.34 19.67 -7.24
CA TYR A 26 10.88 19.37 -5.93
C TYR A 26 10.87 17.87 -5.70
N VAL A 27 12.03 17.28 -5.44
CA VAL A 27 12.20 15.86 -5.09
C VAL A 27 12.82 15.75 -3.71
N LEU A 28 12.47 14.71 -2.94
CA LEU A 28 13.01 14.51 -1.60
C LEU A 28 14.45 13.99 -1.70
N ASN A 29 15.41 14.77 -1.20
CA ASN A 29 16.80 14.35 -1.06
C ASN A 29 17.09 13.74 0.32
N SER A 30 16.13 13.81 1.24
CA SER A 30 16.06 13.04 2.49
C SER A 30 14.60 12.80 2.84
N VAL A 31 14.15 11.55 2.66
CA VAL A 31 12.78 11.14 2.99
C VAL A 31 12.57 11.21 4.51
N ALA A 32 13.54 10.78 5.29
CA ALA A 32 13.44 10.79 6.75
C ALA A 32 13.28 12.22 7.33
N ASP A 33 13.93 13.22 6.74
CA ASP A 33 13.87 14.61 7.18
C ASP A 33 12.85 15.45 6.41
N LEU A 34 12.17 14.89 5.40
CA LEU A 34 11.28 15.57 4.46
C LEU A 34 11.95 16.77 3.78
N LYS A 35 13.24 16.66 3.50
CA LYS A 35 13.99 17.69 2.79
C LYS A 35 13.87 17.49 1.29
N SER A 36 13.57 18.57 0.58
CA SER A 36 13.44 18.56 -0.87
C SER A 36 14.45 19.48 -1.55
N GLU A 37 14.78 19.13 -2.77
CA GLU A 37 15.63 19.90 -3.68
C GLU A 37 14.93 20.08 -5.02
N LEU A 38 15.13 21.21 -5.69
CA LEU A 38 14.58 21.47 -7.01
C LEU A 38 15.48 20.82 -8.06
N LYS A 39 14.91 19.95 -8.90
CA LYS A 39 15.60 19.23 -9.96
C LYS A 39 14.89 19.37 -11.29
N GLU A 40 15.66 19.54 -12.35
CA GLU A 40 15.15 19.49 -13.72
C GLU A 40 14.91 18.03 -14.11
N ALA A 41 13.70 17.73 -14.57
CA ALA A 41 13.33 16.44 -15.13
C ALA A 41 12.94 16.57 -16.60
N THR A 42 13.19 15.51 -17.36
CA THR A 42 12.83 15.41 -18.78
C THR A 42 11.66 14.45 -18.96
N LEU A 43 10.65 14.85 -19.73
CA LEU A 43 9.53 13.96 -20.08
C LEU A 43 10.01 12.85 -21.00
N LYS A 44 9.95 11.60 -20.56
CA LYS A 44 10.42 10.42 -21.26
C LYS A 44 9.31 9.59 -21.89
N ALA A 45 8.14 9.58 -21.27
CA ALA A 45 6.95 8.89 -21.78
C ALA A 45 5.69 9.58 -21.30
N CYS A 46 4.60 9.47 -22.05
CA CYS A 46 3.28 9.91 -21.62
C CYS A 46 2.19 9.10 -22.34
N ASN A 47 1.02 9.06 -21.72
CA ASN A 47 -0.19 8.51 -22.31
C ASN A 47 -1.43 9.31 -21.84
N ASP A 48 -2.62 8.74 -21.94
CA ASP A 48 -3.87 9.39 -21.56
C ASP A 48 -4.05 9.58 -20.03
N VAL A 49 -3.31 8.87 -19.19
CA VAL A 49 -3.45 8.89 -17.74
C VAL A 49 -2.22 9.38 -16.97
N CYS A 50 -1.03 9.34 -17.56
CA CYS A 50 0.19 9.76 -16.88
C CYS A 50 1.21 10.46 -17.78
N ASN A 51 2.11 11.17 -17.11
CA ASN A 51 3.38 11.68 -17.64
C ASN A 51 4.52 11.05 -16.84
N VAL A 52 5.54 10.52 -17.51
CA VAL A 52 6.72 9.90 -16.87
C VAL A 52 7.92 10.80 -17.08
N TRP A 53 8.40 11.35 -15.99
CA TRP A 53 9.53 12.28 -15.92
C TRP A 53 10.76 11.58 -15.37
N PHE A 54 11.93 11.92 -15.88
CA PHE A 54 13.19 11.37 -15.41
C PHE A 54 14.16 12.49 -15.03
N VAL A 55 14.67 12.42 -13.80
CA VAL A 55 15.78 13.21 -13.28
C VAL A 55 17.05 12.38 -13.44
N ASP A 56 17.96 12.82 -14.31
CA ASP A 56 19.19 12.09 -14.62
C ASP A 56 20.28 12.46 -13.60
N ASP A 57 20.14 11.94 -12.36
CA ASP A 57 21.04 12.24 -11.24
C ASP A 57 21.64 11.01 -10.56
N CYS A 58 21.19 9.81 -10.93
CA CYS A 58 21.72 8.56 -10.36
C CYS A 58 23.06 8.17 -10.99
N LYS A 59 24.11 8.14 -10.18
CA LYS A 59 25.48 7.81 -10.65
C LYS A 59 25.65 6.34 -11.03
N ASN A 60 24.80 5.46 -10.50
CA ASN A 60 24.93 4.01 -10.65
C ASN A 60 23.93 3.43 -11.66
N VAL A 61 23.23 4.29 -12.38
CA VAL A 61 22.24 3.90 -13.40
C VAL A 61 22.59 4.55 -14.73
N ASN A 62 22.57 3.74 -15.77
CA ASN A 62 22.65 4.21 -17.16
C ASN A 62 21.61 3.43 -17.96
N PHE A 63 20.47 4.03 -18.22
CA PHE A 63 19.44 3.45 -19.08
C PHE A 63 19.92 3.48 -20.53
N THR A 64 20.01 2.32 -21.17
CA THR A 64 20.51 2.17 -22.51
C THR A 64 19.59 2.76 -23.58
N ASP A 65 18.29 2.84 -23.26
CA ASP A 65 17.26 3.46 -24.10
C ASP A 65 16.06 3.90 -23.25
N ASP A 66 15.10 4.57 -23.87
CA ASP A 66 13.90 5.09 -23.19
C ASP A 66 12.76 4.05 -23.07
N SER A 67 12.99 2.77 -23.39
CA SER A 67 11.94 1.75 -23.34
C SER A 67 11.41 1.52 -21.94
N ILE A 68 12.27 1.60 -20.92
CA ILE A 68 11.89 1.41 -19.51
C ILE A 68 10.83 2.45 -19.07
N PHE A 69 10.96 3.70 -19.49
CA PHE A 69 9.99 4.75 -19.16
C PHE A 69 8.64 4.53 -19.86
N LYS A 70 8.66 4.02 -21.10
CA LYS A 70 7.45 3.62 -21.83
C LYS A 70 6.77 2.44 -21.14
N ASN A 71 7.55 1.46 -20.66
CA ASN A 71 7.02 0.34 -19.90
C ASN A 71 6.34 0.80 -18.60
N VAL A 72 6.93 1.74 -17.87
CA VAL A 72 6.30 2.34 -16.68
C VAL A 72 4.97 3.00 -17.05
N ALA A 73 4.91 3.79 -18.12
CA ALA A 73 3.67 4.43 -18.56
C ALA A 73 2.59 3.41 -18.95
N GLU A 74 2.96 2.34 -19.68
CA GLU A 74 2.02 1.27 -20.06
C GLU A 74 1.54 0.47 -18.85
N LYS A 75 2.42 0.13 -17.92
CA LYS A 75 2.03 -0.54 -16.69
C LYS A 75 1.09 0.34 -15.85
N PHE A 76 1.37 1.63 -15.73
CA PHE A 76 0.47 2.55 -15.05
C PHE A 76 -0.91 2.62 -15.72
N LYS A 77 -0.97 2.64 -17.04
CA LYS A 77 -2.24 2.61 -17.76
C LYS A 77 -3.06 1.34 -17.46
N ILE A 78 -2.39 0.19 -17.31
CA ILE A 78 -3.04 -1.07 -16.97
C ILE A 78 -3.65 -1.00 -15.56
N ILE A 79 -2.94 -0.47 -14.57
CA ILE A 79 -3.39 -0.42 -13.18
C ILE A 79 -4.40 0.71 -12.92
N TYR A 80 -4.32 1.80 -13.65
CA TYR A 80 -5.09 3.02 -13.39
C TYR A 80 -6.58 2.78 -13.29
N LYS A 81 -7.17 2.14 -14.32
CA LYS A 81 -8.62 1.95 -14.36
C LYS A 81 -9.15 1.01 -13.25
N PRO A 82 -8.62 -0.20 -13.04
CA PRO A 82 -9.08 -1.06 -11.96
C PRO A 82 -8.86 -0.44 -10.58
N GLU A 83 -7.74 0.26 -10.35
CA GLU A 83 -7.52 0.92 -9.07
C GLU A 83 -8.55 2.00 -8.77
N ILE A 84 -8.79 2.95 -9.67
CA ILE A 84 -9.77 4.00 -9.40
C ILE A 84 -11.19 3.46 -9.27
N GLU A 85 -11.52 2.37 -9.96
CA GLU A 85 -12.84 1.74 -9.90
C GLU A 85 -13.10 1.03 -8.56
N ILE A 86 -12.07 0.43 -7.99
CA ILE A 86 -12.17 -0.39 -6.76
C ILE A 86 -11.76 0.42 -5.54
N MET A 87 -10.63 1.12 -5.60
CA MET A 87 -10.05 1.84 -4.46
C MET A 87 -10.54 3.30 -4.34
N GLY A 88 -11.37 3.76 -5.28
CA GLY A 88 -11.85 5.14 -5.35
C GLY A 88 -11.02 6.02 -6.27
N ASP A 89 -11.67 7.04 -6.85
CA ASP A 89 -11.05 7.94 -7.82
C ASP A 89 -10.10 8.93 -7.12
N HIS A 90 -9.08 9.38 -7.85
CA HIS A 90 -8.22 10.49 -7.45
C HIS A 90 -8.86 11.87 -7.70
N LYS A 91 -9.99 11.90 -8.41
CA LYS A 91 -10.79 13.11 -8.65
C LYS A 91 -11.77 13.30 -7.52
N TYR A 92 -11.55 14.30 -6.72
CA TYR A 92 -12.41 14.66 -5.59
C TYR A 92 -13.24 15.90 -5.88
N SER A 93 -14.37 16.06 -5.19
CA SER A 93 -15.18 17.27 -5.27
C SER A 93 -14.61 18.38 -4.37
N GLU A 94 -14.87 19.63 -4.73
CA GLU A 94 -14.32 20.87 -4.17
C GLU A 94 -14.61 21.13 -2.66
N LYS A 95 -15.00 20.14 -1.87
CA LYS A 95 -15.38 20.36 -0.46
C LYS A 95 -14.27 21.05 0.37
N TYR A 96 -13.01 20.84 0.00
CA TYR A 96 -11.83 21.48 0.62
C TYR A 96 -10.96 22.18 -0.43
N GLY A 97 -11.54 22.63 -1.54
CA GLY A 97 -10.90 23.05 -2.77
C GLY A 97 -9.90 24.22 -2.68
N SER A 98 -9.91 24.98 -1.55
CA SER A 98 -8.92 26.06 -1.38
C SER A 98 -7.57 25.59 -0.83
N TYR A 99 -7.49 24.37 -0.32
CA TYR A 99 -6.26 23.80 0.26
C TYR A 99 -5.56 22.84 -0.67
N PHE A 100 -6.30 22.21 -1.58
CA PHE A 100 -5.80 21.15 -2.44
C PHE A 100 -5.79 21.59 -3.91
N ILE A 101 -4.92 20.92 -4.66
CA ILE A 101 -4.75 21.14 -6.09
C ILE A 101 -5.95 20.68 -6.92
N ASP A 102 -6.05 21.11 -8.18
CA ASP A 102 -7.02 20.58 -9.13
C ASP A 102 -6.67 19.12 -9.51
N PRO A 103 -7.56 18.15 -9.28
CA PRO A 103 -7.31 16.73 -9.55
C PRO A 103 -7.54 16.35 -11.03
N SER A 104 -7.85 17.30 -11.90
CA SER A 104 -8.21 17.02 -13.31
C SER A 104 -7.02 16.65 -14.21
N GLN A 105 -5.79 16.80 -13.70
CA GLN A 105 -4.56 16.55 -14.43
C GLN A 105 -4.21 15.06 -14.49
N LYS A 106 -3.31 14.70 -15.43
CA LYS A 106 -2.65 13.40 -15.46
C LYS A 106 -1.76 13.21 -14.23
N ILE A 107 -1.60 11.96 -13.81
CA ILE A 107 -0.65 11.63 -12.75
C ILE A 107 0.78 11.82 -13.27
N ASN A 108 1.61 12.55 -12.54
CA ASN A 108 3.02 12.69 -12.83
C ASN A 108 3.82 11.62 -12.08
N ILE A 109 4.51 10.77 -12.83
CA ILE A 109 5.41 9.76 -12.29
C ILE A 109 6.82 10.30 -12.45
N ILE A 110 7.50 10.57 -11.33
CA ILE A 110 8.83 11.17 -11.31
C ILE A 110 9.84 10.10 -10.90
N ILE A 111 10.79 9.81 -11.78
CA ILE A 111 11.82 8.80 -11.57
C ILE A 111 13.14 9.51 -11.29
N TYR A 112 13.72 9.23 -10.11
CA TYR A 112 14.98 9.80 -9.65
C TYR A 112 15.66 8.87 -8.64
N ASP A 113 16.90 9.17 -8.24
CA ASP A 113 17.60 8.44 -7.17
C ASP A 113 17.07 8.93 -5.81
N ILE A 114 16.09 8.21 -5.22
CA ILE A 114 15.46 8.56 -3.95
C ILE A 114 16.51 8.49 -2.83
N ASP A 115 16.57 9.53 -1.98
CA ASP A 115 17.57 9.71 -0.93
C ASP A 115 19.03 9.85 -1.43
N TYR A 116 19.29 9.77 -2.74
CA TYR A 116 20.64 9.78 -3.33
C TYR A 116 21.58 8.72 -2.73
N ASP A 117 21.03 7.56 -2.40
CA ASP A 117 21.69 6.49 -1.68
C ASP A 117 22.07 5.29 -2.55
N SER A 118 21.93 5.40 -3.86
CA SER A 118 22.22 4.31 -4.80
C SER A 118 23.66 3.77 -4.65
N ASP A 119 23.77 2.48 -4.34
CA ASP A 119 25.00 1.75 -4.21
C ASP A 119 24.87 0.38 -4.89
N PRO A 120 25.83 -0.05 -5.74
CA PRO A 120 25.79 -1.36 -6.40
C PRO A 120 25.60 -2.55 -5.45
N GLU A 121 26.06 -2.43 -4.21
CA GLU A 121 25.92 -3.46 -3.17
C GLU A 121 24.61 -3.33 -2.35
N GLN A 122 23.81 -2.30 -2.60
CA GLN A 122 22.57 -2.06 -1.90
C GLN A 122 21.55 -3.18 -2.13
N LYS A 123 21.04 -3.74 -1.04
CA LYS A 123 20.08 -4.86 -1.07
C LYS A 123 18.63 -4.44 -0.83
N GLY A 124 18.40 -3.24 -0.36
CA GLY A 124 17.07 -2.72 -0.08
C GLY A 124 17.11 -1.20 0.13
N GLY A 125 15.97 -0.57 0.02
CA GLY A 125 15.81 0.87 0.16
C GLY A 125 14.38 1.27 -0.16
N ILE A 126 14.17 2.52 -0.51
CA ILE A 126 12.88 3.07 -0.90
C ILE A 126 12.72 2.88 -2.41
N PHE A 127 11.78 2.03 -2.83
CA PHE A 127 11.50 1.75 -4.24
C PHE A 127 10.61 2.80 -4.89
N GLY A 128 9.79 3.46 -4.07
CA GLY A 128 8.90 4.53 -4.48
C GLY A 128 8.33 5.23 -3.27
N LEU A 129 7.64 6.33 -3.50
CA LEU A 129 6.91 7.06 -2.47
C LEU A 129 5.78 7.90 -3.06
N PHE A 130 4.76 8.13 -2.25
CA PHE A 130 3.78 9.19 -2.41
C PHE A 130 4.06 10.29 -1.38
N TYR A 131 4.19 11.53 -1.84
CA TYR A 131 4.44 12.67 -0.98
C TYR A 131 3.19 13.56 -0.87
N GLY A 132 2.48 13.45 0.24
CA GLY A 132 1.19 14.13 0.41
C GLY A 132 1.25 15.65 0.34
N ALA A 133 2.41 16.28 0.54
CA ALA A 133 2.56 17.73 0.41
C ALA A 133 2.30 18.22 -1.02
N ASP A 134 2.55 17.39 -2.06
CA ASP A 134 2.28 17.74 -3.45
C ASP A 134 0.80 17.95 -3.76
N MET A 135 -0.07 17.42 -2.92
CA MET A 135 -1.52 17.56 -3.03
C MET A 135 -2.04 18.92 -2.54
N TYR A 136 -1.23 19.68 -1.81
CA TYR A 136 -1.59 21.00 -1.30
C TYR A 136 -1.13 22.11 -2.23
N THR A 137 -1.88 23.21 -2.26
CA THR A 137 -1.38 24.46 -2.86
C THR A 137 -0.25 25.04 -2.00
N GLU A 138 0.68 25.76 -2.61
CA GLU A 138 1.75 26.44 -1.89
C GLU A 138 1.19 27.44 -0.84
N GLU A 139 0.10 28.11 -1.17
CA GLU A 139 -0.62 28.99 -0.26
C GLU A 139 -1.10 28.24 1.00
N ALA A 140 -1.68 27.04 0.82
CA ALA A 140 -2.15 26.23 1.93
C ALA A 140 -1.00 25.74 2.83
N LEU A 141 0.13 25.31 2.26
CA LEU A 141 1.31 24.92 3.05
C LEU A 141 1.89 26.11 3.84
N ASN A 142 1.86 27.30 3.28
CA ASN A 142 2.37 28.52 3.91
C ASN A 142 1.47 29.07 5.03
N LEU A 143 0.26 28.55 5.22
CA LEU A 143 -0.59 28.89 6.38
C LEU A 143 0.07 28.53 7.71
N ASN A 144 0.93 27.52 7.72
CA ASN A 144 1.78 27.21 8.85
C ASN A 144 3.19 27.79 8.61
N PRO A 145 3.57 28.90 9.27
CA PRO A 145 4.87 29.56 9.04
C PRO A 145 6.08 28.70 9.44
N ASN A 146 5.88 27.63 10.19
CA ASN A 146 6.93 26.69 10.56
C ASN A 146 7.06 25.53 9.57
N ASN A 147 6.17 25.44 8.58
CA ASN A 147 6.23 24.39 7.56
C ASN A 147 7.37 24.70 6.57
N GLN A 148 8.27 23.74 6.41
CA GLN A 148 9.39 23.82 5.45
C GLN A 148 9.19 22.93 4.23
N GLN A 149 8.08 22.20 4.17
CA GLN A 149 7.79 21.32 3.06
C GLN A 149 7.55 22.11 1.76
N LYS A 150 8.00 21.56 0.66
CA LYS A 150 7.74 22.09 -0.68
C LYS A 150 6.65 21.24 -1.34
N THR A 151 5.99 21.83 -2.31
CA THR A 151 4.95 21.16 -3.11
C THR A 151 5.23 21.37 -4.59
N ASN A 152 4.89 20.38 -5.39
CA ASN A 152 4.85 20.50 -6.85
C ASN A 152 3.47 20.95 -7.36
N GLU A 153 2.52 21.15 -6.47
CA GLU A 153 1.12 21.51 -6.79
C GLU A 153 0.51 20.63 -7.89
N THR A 154 0.83 19.32 -7.86
CA THR A 154 0.30 18.37 -8.82
C THR A 154 0.28 16.96 -8.22
N GLN A 155 -0.56 16.08 -8.77
CA GLN A 155 -0.63 14.68 -8.33
C GLN A 155 0.62 13.93 -8.81
N CYS A 156 1.53 13.66 -7.88
CA CYS A 156 2.79 12.98 -8.13
C CYS A 156 2.88 11.65 -7.41
N ILE A 157 3.55 10.69 -8.04
CA ILE A 157 4.14 9.52 -7.42
C ILE A 157 5.60 9.41 -7.86
N TYR A 158 6.44 8.86 -7.00
CA TYR A 158 7.89 8.82 -7.23
C TYR A 158 8.36 7.38 -7.27
N LEU A 159 9.28 7.08 -8.18
CA LEU A 159 9.92 5.78 -8.31
C LEU A 159 11.44 5.93 -8.27
N ASP A 160 12.10 4.99 -7.61
CA ASP A 160 13.54 4.99 -7.53
C ASP A 160 14.18 4.49 -8.82
N SER A 161 15.10 5.28 -9.38
CA SER A 161 15.76 4.98 -10.65
C SER A 161 16.73 3.80 -10.55
N PHE A 162 17.40 3.63 -9.41
CA PHE A 162 18.35 2.55 -9.21
C PHE A 162 17.64 1.20 -9.14
N PHE A 163 16.58 1.08 -8.30
CA PHE A 163 15.80 -0.14 -8.21
C PHE A 163 15.05 -0.44 -9.50
N LEU A 164 14.54 0.57 -10.21
CA LEU A 164 13.93 0.39 -11.53
C LEU A 164 14.89 -0.26 -12.53
N SER A 165 16.17 0.10 -12.47
CA SER A 165 17.19 -0.49 -13.35
C SER A 165 17.54 -1.93 -12.99
N LYS A 166 17.33 -2.34 -11.74
CA LYS A 166 17.68 -3.67 -11.23
C LYS A 166 16.52 -4.67 -11.26
N ASP A 167 15.31 -4.22 -10.91
CA ASP A 167 14.11 -5.08 -10.82
C ASP A 167 12.86 -4.29 -11.22
N GLU A 168 12.60 -4.22 -12.53
CA GLU A 168 11.41 -3.56 -13.06
C GLU A 168 10.11 -4.10 -12.45
N LYS A 169 10.01 -5.42 -12.24
CA LYS A 169 8.79 -6.07 -11.75
C LYS A 169 8.45 -5.63 -10.32
N GLN A 170 9.46 -5.55 -9.46
CA GLN A 170 9.27 -5.02 -8.11
C GLN A 170 8.81 -3.56 -8.15
N VAL A 171 9.37 -2.75 -9.04
CA VAL A 171 8.98 -1.34 -9.18
C VAL A 171 7.59 -1.19 -9.79
N TYR A 172 7.13 -2.11 -10.65
CA TYR A 172 5.73 -2.10 -11.12
C TYR A 172 4.74 -2.42 -9.98
N SER A 173 5.09 -3.34 -9.08
CA SER A 173 4.32 -3.56 -7.85
C SER A 173 4.28 -2.30 -6.99
N THR A 174 5.43 -1.66 -6.79
CA THR A 174 5.55 -0.39 -6.07
C THR A 174 4.73 0.73 -6.73
N LEU A 175 4.68 0.81 -8.05
CA LEU A 175 3.88 1.79 -8.78
C LEU A 175 2.38 1.71 -8.41
N ALA A 176 1.82 0.50 -8.32
CA ALA A 176 0.46 0.29 -7.83
C ALA A 176 0.33 0.67 -6.34
N HIS A 177 1.31 0.33 -5.53
CA HIS A 177 1.36 0.68 -4.11
C HIS A 177 1.29 2.19 -3.87
N GLU A 178 2.15 2.96 -4.53
CA GLU A 178 2.22 4.42 -4.36
C GLU A 178 1.00 5.13 -4.96
N PHE A 179 0.47 4.62 -6.05
CA PHE A 179 -0.79 5.15 -6.57
C PHE A 179 -1.94 4.92 -5.61
N ASN A 180 -1.99 3.78 -4.92
CA ASN A 180 -2.97 3.56 -3.87
C ASN A 180 -2.83 4.53 -2.69
N HIS A 181 -1.62 4.91 -2.29
CA HIS A 181 -1.43 5.95 -1.28
C HIS A 181 -2.04 7.28 -1.72
N LEU A 182 -1.86 7.67 -2.99
CA LEU A 182 -2.50 8.86 -3.55
C LEU A 182 -4.03 8.74 -3.51
N LEU A 183 -4.59 7.62 -3.93
CA LEU A 183 -6.04 7.38 -3.90
C LEU A 183 -6.59 7.40 -2.45
N THR A 184 -5.88 6.79 -1.51
CA THR A 184 -6.26 6.81 -0.09
C THR A 184 -6.23 8.23 0.47
N PHE A 185 -5.24 9.04 0.10
CA PHE A 185 -5.19 10.45 0.46
C PHE A 185 -6.40 11.21 -0.08
N CYS A 186 -6.75 11.03 -1.35
CA CYS A 186 -7.92 11.66 -1.96
C CYS A 186 -9.24 11.22 -1.30
N ASN A 187 -9.41 9.93 -1.08
CA ASN A 187 -10.66 9.36 -0.58
C ASN A 187 -10.85 9.49 0.94
N LYS A 188 -9.80 9.69 1.71
CA LYS A 188 -9.88 9.86 3.17
C LYS A 188 -9.54 11.28 3.61
N THR A 189 -8.35 11.78 3.26
CA THR A 189 -7.87 13.07 3.75
C THR A 189 -8.59 14.23 3.05
N VAL A 190 -8.62 14.23 1.73
CA VAL A 190 -9.27 15.32 0.97
C VAL A 190 -10.79 15.26 1.12
N SER A 191 -11.39 14.08 0.98
CA SER A 191 -12.85 13.93 0.96
C SER A 191 -13.49 14.11 2.34
N TYR A 192 -12.82 13.68 3.42
CA TYR A 192 -13.41 13.64 4.75
C TYR A 192 -12.61 14.37 5.84
N GLY A 193 -11.40 14.85 5.54
CA GLY A 193 -10.55 15.53 6.52
C GLY A 193 -9.97 14.58 7.58
N ILE A 194 -9.85 13.29 7.29
CA ILE A 194 -9.35 12.26 8.19
C ILE A 194 -8.05 11.65 7.67
N ASN A 195 -7.13 11.34 8.57
CA ASN A 195 -5.84 10.75 8.20
C ASN A 195 -5.71 9.35 8.80
N PRO A 196 -5.72 8.31 7.96
CA PRO A 196 -5.57 6.94 8.43
C PRO A 196 -4.21 6.68 9.09
N GLU A 197 -4.15 5.73 10.00
CA GLU A 197 -2.91 5.21 10.55
C GLU A 197 -2.05 4.54 9.49
N THR A 198 -0.74 4.50 9.73
CA THR A 198 0.23 3.93 8.77
C THR A 198 -0.13 2.50 8.39
N TRP A 199 -0.42 1.63 9.36
CA TRP A 199 -0.78 0.23 9.08
C TRP A 199 -1.98 0.10 8.12
N PHE A 200 -2.97 1.00 8.25
CA PHE A 200 -4.17 0.95 7.40
C PHE A 200 -3.84 1.37 5.96
N LYS A 201 -3.03 2.42 5.79
CA LYS A 201 -2.57 2.86 4.47
C LYS A 201 -1.75 1.77 3.78
N GLU A 202 -0.78 1.21 4.50
CA GLU A 202 0.08 0.15 3.97
C GLU A 202 -0.70 -1.14 3.66
N MET A 203 -1.68 -1.50 4.50
CA MET A 203 -2.56 -2.62 4.24
C MET A 203 -3.31 -2.45 2.91
N LEU A 204 -3.93 -1.29 2.67
CA LEU A 204 -4.66 -1.01 1.43
C LEU A 204 -3.72 -1.06 0.22
N SER A 205 -2.54 -0.48 0.32
CA SER A 205 -1.56 -0.47 -0.77
C SER A 205 -1.08 -1.89 -1.11
N MET A 206 -0.75 -2.71 -0.12
CA MET A 206 -0.34 -4.10 -0.35
C MET A 206 -1.47 -5.00 -0.86
N ILE A 207 -2.72 -4.77 -0.45
CA ILE A 207 -3.88 -5.45 -1.04
C ILE A 207 -4.03 -5.05 -2.52
N THR A 208 -3.78 -3.80 -2.86
CA THR A 208 -3.82 -3.33 -4.25
C THR A 208 -2.74 -3.99 -5.11
N GLU A 209 -1.53 -4.13 -4.59
CA GLU A 209 -0.47 -4.90 -5.26
C GLU A 209 -0.90 -6.37 -5.50
N ASP A 210 -1.47 -7.04 -4.49
CA ASP A 210 -2.00 -8.43 -4.61
C ASP A 210 -3.09 -8.52 -5.68
N MET A 211 -4.04 -7.59 -5.66
CA MET A 211 -5.14 -7.49 -6.62
C MET A 211 -4.67 -7.37 -8.07
N LEU A 212 -3.58 -6.64 -8.31
CA LEU A 212 -3.09 -6.29 -9.64
C LEU A 212 -1.92 -7.16 -10.11
N GLN A 213 -1.42 -8.04 -9.26
CA GLN A 213 -0.23 -8.86 -9.54
C GLN A 213 -0.31 -9.57 -10.88
N ASN A 214 -1.44 -10.20 -11.18
CA ASN A 214 -1.62 -10.96 -12.42
C ASN A 214 -1.70 -10.06 -13.66
N LEU A 215 -2.34 -8.90 -13.54
CA LEU A 215 -2.38 -7.92 -14.63
C LEU A 215 -1.00 -7.36 -14.97
N LEU A 216 -0.15 -7.22 -13.97
CA LEU A 216 1.21 -6.71 -14.12
C LEU A 216 2.22 -7.78 -14.54
N ASP A 217 1.82 -9.05 -14.54
CA ASP A 217 2.70 -10.20 -14.79
C ASP A 217 3.89 -10.22 -13.81
N ILE A 218 3.58 -10.07 -12.52
CA ILE A 218 4.54 -10.03 -11.41
C ILE A 218 4.54 -11.36 -10.69
N GLU A 219 5.72 -11.90 -10.42
CA GLU A 219 5.92 -13.12 -9.64
C GLU A 219 5.70 -12.86 -8.14
N ASP A 220 5.35 -13.91 -7.38
CA ASP A 220 5.10 -13.80 -5.94
C ASP A 220 6.26 -13.16 -5.17
N VAL A 221 7.51 -13.43 -5.57
CA VAL A 221 8.71 -12.87 -4.93
C VAL A 221 8.79 -11.34 -5.05
N SER A 222 8.27 -10.77 -6.14
CA SER A 222 8.25 -9.33 -6.41
C SER A 222 6.92 -8.67 -6.02
N SER A 223 6.05 -9.40 -5.31
CA SER A 223 4.74 -8.96 -4.81
C SER A 223 4.71 -9.03 -3.28
N PRO A 224 3.67 -8.52 -2.61
CA PRO A 224 3.50 -8.68 -1.17
C PRO A 224 3.49 -10.14 -0.68
N LYS A 225 3.12 -11.09 -1.54
CA LYS A 225 3.17 -12.54 -1.22
C LYS A 225 4.59 -13.00 -0.86
N GLY A 226 5.62 -12.39 -1.45
CA GLY A 226 7.01 -12.64 -1.08
C GLY A 226 7.37 -12.29 0.38
N ARG A 227 6.51 -11.53 1.08
CA ARG A 227 6.68 -11.20 2.51
C ARG A 227 6.06 -12.23 3.45
N LEU A 228 5.20 -13.13 2.95
CA LEU A 228 4.53 -14.14 3.81
C LEU A 228 5.47 -15.07 4.58
N PRO A 229 6.68 -15.43 4.08
CA PRO A 229 7.65 -16.15 4.90
C PRO A 229 8.06 -15.41 6.18
N TYR A 230 8.18 -14.08 6.13
CA TYR A 230 8.44 -13.26 7.32
C TYR A 230 7.24 -13.28 8.28
N PHE A 231 6.02 -13.16 7.76
CA PHE A 231 4.82 -13.34 8.57
C PHE A 231 4.82 -14.70 9.28
N CYS A 232 5.04 -15.79 8.57
CA CYS A 232 5.06 -17.14 9.16
C CYS A 232 6.12 -17.30 10.27
N GLN A 233 7.23 -16.59 10.16
CA GLN A 233 8.32 -16.64 11.14
C GLN A 233 8.13 -15.68 12.31
N TYR A 234 7.51 -14.51 12.07
CA TYR A 234 7.47 -13.39 13.02
C TYR A 234 6.05 -12.89 13.31
N TYR A 235 5.03 -13.71 13.08
CA TYR A 235 3.63 -13.34 13.28
C TYR A 235 3.30 -12.82 14.70
N ASN A 236 4.11 -13.21 15.69
CA ASN A 236 3.96 -12.84 17.11
C ASN A 236 4.85 -11.64 17.54
N TYR A 237 5.62 -11.04 16.63
CA TYR A 237 6.56 -9.96 16.96
C TYR A 237 5.94 -8.57 16.91
N GLY A 238 4.76 -8.43 16.39
CA GLY A 238 4.05 -7.16 16.32
C GLY A 238 2.90 -7.23 15.32
N PHE A 239 1.98 -6.32 15.46
CA PHE A 239 0.82 -6.21 14.60
C PHE A 239 0.51 -4.74 14.27
N LEU A 240 -0.73 -4.41 13.97
CA LEU A 240 -1.14 -3.14 13.39
C LEU A 240 -0.64 -1.88 14.11
N ASP A 241 -0.61 -1.90 15.44
CA ASP A 241 -0.20 -0.74 16.26
C ASP A 241 1.31 -0.62 16.49
N SER A 242 2.09 -1.56 15.96
CA SER A 242 3.50 -1.70 16.28
C SER A 242 4.46 -1.08 15.26
N TRP A 243 3.96 -0.32 14.29
CA TRP A 243 4.77 0.24 13.19
C TRP A 243 5.95 1.10 13.63
N ASN A 244 5.84 1.76 14.78
CA ASN A 244 6.90 2.62 15.32
C ASN A 244 7.67 1.97 16.48
N ARG A 245 7.45 0.67 16.75
CA ARG A 245 8.11 -0.05 17.84
C ARG A 245 9.25 -0.90 17.30
N LYS A 246 10.41 -0.77 17.90
CA LYS A 246 11.54 -1.68 17.64
C LYS A 246 11.22 -3.07 18.21
N LYS A 247 11.31 -4.10 17.38
CA LYS A 247 10.98 -5.50 17.73
C LYS A 247 12.22 -6.40 17.73
N VAL A 248 13.15 -6.12 16.82
CA VAL A 248 14.43 -6.82 16.67
C VAL A 248 15.56 -5.80 16.56
N ASP A 249 16.81 -6.24 16.68
CA ASP A 249 17.97 -5.35 16.57
C ASP A 249 18.38 -5.02 15.11
N ASP A 250 17.50 -5.32 14.16
CA ASP A 250 17.68 -5.05 12.73
C ASP A 250 16.50 -4.22 12.23
N GLN A 251 16.75 -2.96 11.89
CA GLN A 251 15.72 -2.01 11.44
C GLN A 251 15.06 -2.46 10.13
N LEU A 252 15.82 -3.04 9.20
CA LEU A 252 15.27 -3.55 7.94
C LEU A 252 14.32 -4.72 8.21
N LEU A 253 14.72 -5.64 9.08
CA LEU A 253 13.88 -6.78 9.46
C LEU A 253 12.61 -6.32 10.19
N ASP A 254 12.69 -5.32 11.08
CA ASP A 254 11.51 -4.73 11.73
C ASP A 254 10.51 -4.18 10.71
N THR A 255 11.01 -3.49 9.69
CA THR A 255 10.18 -2.97 8.60
C THR A 255 9.52 -4.10 7.82
N LEU A 256 10.28 -5.12 7.43
CA LEU A 256 9.75 -6.28 6.71
C LEU A 256 8.70 -7.05 7.50
N ILE A 257 8.87 -7.19 8.82
CA ILE A 257 7.88 -7.82 9.71
C ILE A 257 6.57 -7.01 9.73
N ASN A 258 6.66 -5.68 9.84
CA ASN A 258 5.49 -4.81 9.81
C ASN A 258 4.67 -4.97 8.52
N TYR A 259 5.35 -4.89 7.39
CA TYR A 259 4.73 -5.07 6.08
C TYR A 259 4.13 -6.48 5.93
N ALA A 260 4.87 -7.52 6.32
CA ALA A 260 4.43 -8.90 6.21
C ALA A 260 3.15 -9.19 7.03
N ASN A 261 3.13 -8.76 8.30
CA ASN A 261 2.00 -9.00 9.18
C ASN A 261 0.76 -8.20 8.74
N THR A 262 0.96 -6.96 8.33
CA THR A 262 -0.13 -6.11 7.84
C THR A 262 -0.70 -6.61 6.52
N TYR A 263 0.15 -7.06 5.59
CA TYR A 263 -0.31 -7.67 4.35
C TYR A 263 -1.09 -8.96 4.59
N ALA A 264 -0.57 -9.86 5.42
CA ALA A 264 -1.25 -11.13 5.73
C ALA A 264 -2.66 -10.88 6.28
N TYR A 265 -2.81 -9.88 7.16
CA TYR A 265 -4.12 -9.50 7.69
C TYR A 265 -5.05 -8.95 6.60
N GLY A 266 -4.58 -8.04 5.77
CA GLY A 266 -5.36 -7.50 4.67
C GLY A 266 -5.79 -8.55 3.64
N ALA A 267 -4.88 -9.44 3.27
CA ALA A 267 -5.15 -10.56 2.36
C ALA A 267 -6.21 -11.51 2.95
N TYR A 268 -6.16 -11.75 4.25
CA TYR A 268 -7.16 -12.52 4.99
C TYR A 268 -8.54 -11.83 4.95
N LEU A 269 -8.61 -10.54 5.26
CA LEU A 269 -9.87 -9.80 5.29
C LEU A 269 -10.58 -9.84 3.92
N VAL A 270 -9.88 -9.53 2.85
CA VAL A 270 -10.47 -9.51 1.52
C VAL A 270 -11.02 -10.88 1.13
N ARG A 271 -10.28 -11.96 1.42
CA ARG A 271 -10.68 -13.32 1.07
C ARG A 271 -11.81 -13.89 1.92
N ASN A 272 -12.10 -13.28 3.08
CA ASN A 272 -13.07 -13.81 4.04
C ASN A 272 -14.25 -12.89 4.38
N CYS A 273 -14.19 -11.60 4.00
CA CYS A 273 -15.15 -10.59 4.44
C CYS A 273 -15.93 -9.91 3.32
N GLY A 274 -16.00 -10.51 2.10
CA GLY A 274 -16.81 -9.96 1.02
C GLY A 274 -16.04 -9.52 -0.23
N GLY A 275 -14.74 -9.85 -0.33
CA GLY A 275 -13.96 -9.65 -1.56
C GLY A 275 -13.88 -8.20 -2.02
N PHE A 276 -14.22 -7.94 -3.29
CA PHE A 276 -14.12 -6.61 -3.87
C PHE A 276 -15.13 -5.60 -3.30
N ASP A 277 -16.31 -6.02 -2.89
CA ASP A 277 -17.29 -5.13 -2.26
C ASP A 277 -16.80 -4.66 -0.89
N PHE A 278 -16.22 -5.59 -0.12
CA PHE A 278 -15.54 -5.26 1.13
C PHE A 278 -14.41 -4.26 0.91
N LEU A 279 -13.53 -4.53 -0.05
CA LEU A 279 -12.37 -3.69 -0.35
C LEU A 279 -12.79 -2.30 -0.79
N LYS A 280 -13.76 -2.20 -1.69
CA LYS A 280 -14.28 -0.92 -2.15
C LYS A 280 -14.89 -0.10 -1.00
N ARG A 281 -15.68 -0.74 -0.15
CA ARG A 281 -16.27 -0.07 1.03
C ARG A 281 -15.18 0.39 1.99
N LEU A 282 -14.18 -0.45 2.25
CA LEU A 282 -13.04 -0.14 3.10
C LEU A 282 -12.28 1.10 2.61
N ALA A 283 -11.98 1.16 1.31
CA ALA A 283 -11.22 2.24 0.70
C ALA A 283 -11.98 3.57 0.61
N THR A 284 -13.31 3.53 0.35
CA THR A 284 -14.07 4.74 -0.03
C THR A 284 -15.02 5.26 1.04
N SER A 285 -15.28 4.53 2.12
CA SER A 285 -16.15 4.99 3.21
C SER A 285 -15.52 6.16 3.98
N GLU A 286 -16.35 6.87 4.75
CA GLU A 286 -15.93 7.96 5.65
C GLU A 286 -15.17 7.49 6.90
N TYR A 287 -14.95 6.20 7.07
CA TYR A 287 -14.27 5.59 8.21
C TYR A 287 -12.82 5.26 7.89
N ILE A 288 -11.98 5.16 8.93
CA ILE A 288 -10.57 4.74 8.86
C ILE A 288 -10.28 3.67 9.91
N ASN A 289 -9.18 2.96 9.74
CA ASN A 289 -8.64 2.01 10.72
C ASN A 289 -9.67 0.93 11.11
N GLN A 290 -9.79 0.62 12.39
CA GLN A 290 -10.72 -0.38 12.90
C GLN A 290 -12.19 -0.06 12.54
N ALA A 291 -12.57 1.21 12.58
CA ALA A 291 -13.93 1.63 12.24
C ALA A 291 -14.27 1.35 10.77
N ALA A 292 -13.31 1.53 9.86
CA ALA A 292 -13.50 1.20 8.45
C ALA A 292 -13.68 -0.31 8.23
N ILE A 293 -12.94 -1.14 8.96
CA ILE A 293 -13.08 -2.60 8.90
C ILE A 293 -14.46 -3.03 9.42
N ASN A 294 -14.90 -2.50 10.56
CA ASN A 294 -16.24 -2.78 11.10
C ASN A 294 -17.35 -2.38 10.11
N ASP A 295 -17.24 -1.19 9.51
CA ASP A 295 -18.20 -0.71 8.54
C ASP A 295 -18.23 -1.59 7.28
N ALA A 296 -17.08 -1.96 6.75
CA ALA A 296 -16.98 -2.79 5.55
C ALA A 296 -17.50 -4.22 5.78
N ILE A 297 -17.20 -4.83 6.93
CA ILE A 297 -17.77 -6.15 7.30
C ILE A 297 -19.28 -6.06 7.42
N SER A 298 -19.81 -5.04 8.11
CA SER A 298 -21.25 -4.84 8.26
C SER A 298 -21.96 -4.61 6.93
N PHE A 299 -21.31 -3.90 6.01
CA PHE A 299 -21.85 -3.63 4.68
C PHE A 299 -22.01 -4.89 3.83
N CYS A 300 -21.05 -5.83 3.93
CA CYS A 300 -21.00 -6.99 3.05
C CYS A 300 -21.93 -8.14 3.44
N ASN A 301 -22.58 -8.13 4.60
CA ASN A 301 -23.57 -9.11 5.12
C ASN A 301 -23.39 -10.63 4.82
N ASP A 302 -22.60 -10.99 3.81
CA ASP A 302 -22.27 -12.35 3.35
C ASP A 302 -20.95 -12.87 3.94
N SER A 303 -20.41 -12.15 4.90
CA SER A 303 -19.18 -12.54 5.56
C SER A 303 -19.39 -13.87 6.30
N ASN A 304 -18.33 -14.62 6.38
CA ASN A 304 -18.20 -15.80 7.21
C ASN A 304 -18.94 -15.59 8.56
N GLU A 305 -19.86 -16.49 8.93
CA GLU A 305 -20.66 -16.38 10.16
C GLU A 305 -19.82 -16.10 11.42
N ASP A 306 -18.56 -16.51 11.39
CA ASP A 306 -17.58 -16.33 12.46
C ASP A 306 -16.97 -14.93 12.51
N ILE A 307 -16.98 -14.16 11.39
CA ILE A 307 -16.34 -12.84 11.28
C ILE A 307 -17.42 -11.77 11.12
N SER A 308 -17.80 -11.13 12.22
CA SER A 308 -18.85 -10.11 12.26
C SER A 308 -18.33 -8.68 12.49
N ASN A 309 -17.08 -8.52 12.91
CA ASN A 309 -16.45 -7.24 13.22
C ASN A 309 -14.91 -7.37 13.25
N PHE A 310 -14.23 -6.25 13.51
CA PHE A 310 -12.79 -6.21 13.67
C PHE A 310 -12.27 -7.20 14.73
N GLU A 311 -12.91 -7.25 15.91
CA GLU A 311 -12.47 -8.13 17.01
C GLU A 311 -12.53 -9.61 16.61
N SER A 312 -13.62 -10.04 15.98
CA SER A 312 -13.74 -11.42 15.49
C SER A 312 -12.75 -11.71 14.36
N SER A 313 -12.50 -10.77 13.45
CA SER A 313 -11.49 -10.94 12.39
C SER A 313 -10.10 -11.19 12.97
N ILE A 314 -9.73 -10.45 14.00
CA ILE A 314 -8.46 -10.63 14.73
C ILE A 314 -8.39 -11.98 15.43
N LYS A 315 -9.50 -12.46 15.98
CA LYS A 315 -9.57 -13.76 16.66
C LYS A 315 -9.27 -14.92 15.70
N PHE A 316 -9.78 -14.86 14.47
CA PHE A 316 -9.62 -15.96 13.49
C PHE A 316 -8.40 -15.79 12.57
N PHE A 317 -7.85 -14.60 12.43
CA PHE A 317 -6.70 -14.33 11.58
C PHE A 317 -5.49 -15.25 11.83
N PRO A 318 -5.10 -15.60 13.09
CA PRO A 318 -3.97 -16.48 13.36
C PRO A 318 -4.14 -17.91 12.83
N GLU A 319 -5.33 -18.32 12.41
CA GLU A 319 -5.55 -19.63 11.78
C GLU A 319 -4.71 -19.82 10.51
N ILE A 320 -4.27 -18.72 9.88
CA ILE A 320 -3.32 -18.76 8.76
C ILE A 320 -2.05 -19.53 9.13
N ILE A 321 -1.58 -19.40 10.38
CA ILE A 321 -0.37 -20.08 10.85
C ILE A 321 -0.59 -21.60 10.91
N LEU A 322 -1.81 -22.04 11.15
CA LEU A 322 -2.15 -23.46 11.19
C LEU A 322 -2.00 -24.11 9.81
N ASP A 323 -2.24 -23.37 8.72
CA ASP A 323 -2.01 -23.85 7.37
C ASP A 323 -0.55 -24.26 7.15
N VAL A 324 0.38 -23.43 7.63
CA VAL A 324 1.82 -23.71 7.53
C VAL A 324 2.20 -24.89 8.41
N TYR A 325 1.65 -24.97 9.62
CA TYR A 325 2.00 -26.01 10.58
C TYR A 325 1.50 -27.39 10.19
N PHE A 326 0.23 -27.48 9.73
CA PHE A 326 -0.45 -28.76 9.45
C PHE A 326 -0.45 -29.14 7.97
N ASN A 327 0.17 -28.38 7.09
CA ASN A 327 0.17 -28.62 5.64
C ASN A 327 -1.24 -28.87 5.09
N ASN A 328 -1.99 -27.83 4.79
CA ASN A 328 -3.39 -27.85 4.35
C ASN A 328 -4.43 -28.02 5.48
N TRP A 329 -4.35 -27.17 6.46
CA TRP A 329 -5.43 -27.04 7.42
C TRP A 329 -6.73 -26.67 6.69
N LYS A 330 -7.81 -27.42 6.97
CA LYS A 330 -9.09 -27.27 6.23
C LYS A 330 -9.81 -25.93 6.39
N HIS A 331 -9.33 -25.06 7.24
CA HIS A 331 -9.81 -23.69 7.45
C HIS A 331 -8.87 -22.65 6.84
N SER A 332 -8.06 -23.04 5.85
CA SER A 332 -7.18 -22.10 5.16
C SER A 332 -7.90 -20.82 4.77
N SER A 333 -7.50 -19.73 5.37
CA SER A 333 -8.14 -18.43 5.20
C SER A 333 -7.57 -17.62 4.05
N LEU A 334 -6.41 -18.00 3.52
CA LEU A 334 -5.80 -17.40 2.34
C LEU A 334 -6.04 -18.20 1.05
N ASN A 335 -6.42 -19.47 1.15
CA ASN A 335 -6.63 -20.34 0.00
C ASN A 335 -8.02 -20.15 -0.64
N LYS A 336 -8.30 -18.92 -1.04
CA LYS A 336 -9.54 -18.53 -1.73
C LYS A 336 -9.21 -17.59 -2.88
N THR A 337 -9.75 -17.89 -4.07
CA THR A 337 -9.69 -16.99 -5.22
C THR A 337 -10.94 -16.11 -5.24
N ILE A 338 -10.75 -14.79 -5.37
CA ILE A 338 -11.82 -13.82 -5.47
C ILE A 338 -11.71 -13.12 -6.82
N ILE A 339 -12.73 -13.22 -7.65
CA ILE A 339 -12.77 -12.66 -9.00
C ILE A 339 -13.62 -11.40 -9.00
N TYR A 340 -13.17 -10.36 -9.72
CA TYR A 340 -13.94 -9.15 -9.93
C TYR A 340 -14.93 -9.35 -11.06
N GLU A 341 -16.22 -9.34 -10.76
CA GLU A 341 -17.29 -9.70 -11.71
C GLU A 341 -17.31 -8.85 -12.98
N LYS A 342 -16.94 -7.56 -12.88
CA LYS A 342 -16.94 -6.66 -14.04
C LYS A 342 -15.72 -6.83 -14.95
N ASN A 343 -14.66 -7.42 -14.44
CA ASN A 343 -13.42 -7.67 -15.17
C ASN A 343 -12.73 -8.91 -14.61
N GLU A 344 -12.95 -10.04 -15.24
CA GLU A 344 -12.43 -11.35 -14.84
C GLU A 344 -10.90 -11.42 -14.76
N ASN A 345 -10.18 -10.44 -15.34
CA ASN A 345 -8.72 -10.35 -15.26
C ASN A 345 -8.22 -9.72 -13.96
N VAL A 346 -9.11 -9.15 -13.16
CA VAL A 346 -8.78 -8.59 -11.84
C VAL A 346 -9.26 -9.55 -10.76
N TYR A 347 -8.34 -10.13 -10.01
CA TYR A 347 -8.69 -11.10 -8.99
C TYR A 347 -7.60 -11.24 -7.92
N PHE A 348 -8.00 -11.80 -6.78
CA PHE A 348 -7.09 -12.27 -5.75
C PHE A 348 -6.90 -13.76 -5.91
N ASP A 349 -5.67 -14.21 -6.12
CA ASP A 349 -5.36 -15.63 -6.16
C ASP A 349 -5.50 -16.30 -4.80
N ALA A 350 -5.85 -17.57 -4.82
CA ALA A 350 -5.68 -18.44 -3.66
C ALA A 350 -4.18 -18.54 -3.29
N ILE A 351 -3.87 -18.28 -2.03
CA ILE A 351 -2.52 -18.40 -1.49
C ILE A 351 -2.44 -19.67 -0.66
N GLU A 352 -1.58 -20.59 -1.07
CA GLU A 352 -1.36 -21.85 -0.38
C GLU A 352 -0.07 -21.76 0.45
N LEU A 353 -0.21 -21.70 1.78
CA LEU A 353 0.91 -21.72 2.70
C LEU A 353 1.21 -23.17 3.08
N LYS A 354 2.36 -23.67 2.63
CA LYS A 354 2.81 -25.03 2.93
C LYS A 354 4.21 -25.01 3.50
N TYR A 355 4.40 -25.77 4.58
CA TYR A 355 5.73 -26.12 5.01
C TYR A 355 6.40 -27.04 4.00
N SER A 356 7.62 -26.73 3.63
CA SER A 356 8.43 -27.57 2.76
C SER A 356 9.87 -27.63 3.26
N ASP A 357 10.35 -28.83 3.54
CA ASP A 357 11.75 -29.07 3.91
C ASP A 357 12.71 -28.74 2.76
N SER A 358 12.24 -28.83 1.51
CA SER A 358 13.10 -28.72 0.32
C SER A 358 13.44 -27.29 -0.08
N ASN A 359 12.54 -26.31 0.20
CA ASN A 359 12.78 -24.91 -0.20
C ASN A 359 13.03 -23.97 0.97
N ASN A 360 12.86 -24.42 2.20
CA ASN A 360 13.07 -23.64 3.43
C ASN A 360 12.35 -22.26 3.48
N THR A 361 11.36 -22.07 2.60
CA THR A 361 10.67 -20.78 2.41
C THR A 361 9.70 -20.54 3.56
N TYR A 362 8.93 -21.56 3.93
CA TYR A 362 8.05 -21.52 5.09
C TYR A 362 8.60 -22.47 6.15
N ARG A 363 9.30 -21.92 7.12
CA ARG A 363 9.78 -22.73 8.24
C ARG A 363 8.60 -23.18 9.07
N ARG A 364 8.56 -24.46 9.43
CA ARG A 364 7.58 -24.96 10.37
C ARG A 364 7.71 -24.19 11.70
N PRO A 365 6.65 -23.49 12.13
CA PRO A 365 6.69 -22.80 13.41
C PRO A 365 7.06 -23.78 14.52
N ASN A 366 7.96 -23.39 15.40
CA ASN A 366 8.35 -24.26 16.52
C ASN A 366 7.28 -24.18 17.62
N ILE A 367 6.26 -25.02 17.53
CA ILE A 367 5.08 -24.98 18.38
C ILE A 367 5.21 -26.02 19.49
N TYR A 368 6.11 -25.82 20.44
CA TYR A 368 6.07 -26.60 21.66
C TYR A 368 5.11 -26.02 22.71
N ARG A 369 4.85 -24.75 22.68
CA ARG A 369 3.87 -24.03 23.48
C ARG A 369 3.72 -22.64 22.89
N ILE A 370 2.59 -22.37 22.24
CA ILE A 370 2.35 -21.03 21.74
C ILE A 370 1.46 -20.31 22.74
N ASP A 371 2.08 -19.74 23.75
CA ASP A 371 1.50 -18.60 24.43
C ASP A 371 2.03 -17.37 23.71
N TYR A 372 1.40 -16.91 22.65
CA TYR A 372 1.76 -15.64 22.11
C TYR A 372 0.65 -14.62 22.26
N GLN A 373 1.12 -13.46 22.56
CA GLN A 373 0.36 -12.29 22.77
C GLN A 373 0.55 -11.42 21.54
N LEU A 374 -0.45 -11.34 20.67
CA LEU A 374 -0.50 -10.28 19.67
C LEU A 374 -1.01 -9.04 20.38
N ASP A 375 -0.12 -8.07 20.56
CA ASP A 375 -0.48 -6.78 21.16
C ASP A 375 -1.16 -5.92 20.11
N LEU A 376 -2.44 -5.71 20.29
CA LEU A 376 -3.33 -4.93 19.42
C LEU A 376 -3.84 -3.71 20.19
N GLY A 377 -2.94 -2.79 20.56
CA GLY A 377 -3.36 -1.58 21.27
C GLY A 377 -4.05 -1.85 22.62
N GLY A 378 -3.50 -2.74 23.43
CA GLY A 378 -4.08 -3.15 24.71
C GLY A 378 -5.05 -4.31 24.62
N GLN A 379 -5.19 -4.93 23.45
CA GLN A 379 -5.90 -6.20 23.27
C GLN A 379 -4.87 -7.28 22.96
N SER A 380 -5.02 -8.43 23.59
CA SER A 380 -4.18 -9.58 23.33
C SER A 380 -5.03 -10.83 23.14
N PHE A 381 -4.53 -11.77 22.36
CA PHE A 381 -5.07 -13.11 22.39
C PHE A 381 -3.95 -14.13 22.45
N SER A 382 -4.26 -15.25 23.05
CA SER A 382 -3.35 -16.36 23.21
C SER A 382 -3.86 -17.52 22.38
N ILE A 383 -2.97 -18.19 21.69
CA ILE A 383 -3.27 -19.47 21.06
C ILE A 383 -2.66 -20.55 21.93
N HIS A 384 -3.49 -21.42 22.46
CA HIS A 384 -3.08 -22.56 23.26
C HIS A 384 -3.18 -23.83 22.43
N HIS A 385 -2.11 -24.58 22.42
CA HIS A 385 -2.07 -25.90 21.83
C HIS A 385 -2.34 -26.94 22.91
N VAL A 386 -3.33 -27.82 22.71
CA VAL A 386 -3.61 -28.92 23.62
C VAL A 386 -2.77 -30.14 23.24
N GLU A 387 -2.22 -30.85 24.23
CA GLU A 387 -1.11 -31.82 24.17
C GLU A 387 -1.18 -32.92 23.11
N ASN A 388 -2.31 -33.15 22.45
CA ASN A 388 -2.49 -34.26 21.51
C ASN A 388 -2.81 -33.84 20.08
N TYR A 389 -2.52 -32.60 19.68
CA TYR A 389 -2.75 -32.06 18.32
C TYR A 389 -4.23 -32.09 17.83
N GLU A 390 -5.17 -32.40 18.72
CA GLU A 390 -6.58 -32.60 18.35
C GLU A 390 -7.44 -31.34 18.49
N SER A 391 -6.99 -30.36 19.27
CA SER A 391 -7.71 -29.10 19.46
C SER A 391 -6.77 -27.92 19.68
N ILE A 392 -7.19 -26.76 19.18
CA ILE A 392 -6.53 -25.47 19.37
C ILE A 392 -7.53 -24.55 20.04
N ILE A 393 -7.11 -23.95 21.15
CA ILE A 393 -7.90 -22.96 21.87
C ILE A 393 -7.31 -21.59 21.59
N ILE A 394 -8.11 -20.70 21.04
CA ILE A 394 -7.75 -19.28 20.85
C ILE A 394 -8.46 -18.51 21.96
N GLU A 395 -7.70 -17.92 22.86
CA GLU A 395 -8.22 -17.05 23.90
C GLU A 395 -7.97 -15.59 23.55
N TYR A 396 -9.03 -14.81 23.54
CA TYR A 396 -8.98 -13.38 23.34
C TYR A 396 -9.08 -12.64 24.69
N ASN A 397 -8.06 -11.87 24.98
CA ASN A 397 -7.98 -11.11 26.22
C ASN A 397 -8.11 -9.60 25.91
N LYS A 398 -9.18 -8.99 26.37
CA LYS A 398 -9.38 -7.55 26.33
C LYS A 398 -8.81 -6.96 27.61
N ASN A 399 -7.74 -6.17 27.51
CA ASN A 399 -7.27 -5.43 28.67
C ASN A 399 -8.31 -4.35 28.99
N ASN A 400 -9.03 -4.52 30.07
CA ASN A 400 -9.87 -3.46 30.65
C ASN A 400 -8.92 -2.47 31.31
N ASN A 401 -8.60 -1.37 30.63
CA ASN A 401 -8.03 -0.19 31.26
C ASN A 401 -9.15 0.71 31.78
#